data_cec6fedfb6bc73ab44b7e134fd3a480d
#
_entry.id   cec6fedfb6bc73ab44b7e134fd3a480d
#
_cell.length_a   1.000
_cell.length_b   1.000
_cell.length_c   1.000
_cell.angle_alpha   90.00
_cell.angle_beta   90.00
_cell.angle_gamma   90.00
#
_symmetry.space_group_name_H-M   'P 1'
#
loop_
_entity.id
_entity.type
_entity.pdbx_description
1 polymer ?
#
loop_
_entity_poly.entity_id
_entity_poly.type
_entity_poly.pdbx_seq_one_letter_code
_entity_poly.pdbx_strand_id
1 'polypeptide(L)'
;NPNDIISIDVLKDASSAAVYGAKAANGVIAITTQKGIAGSKPVINVNTSWGLVTPIKSRKLRNAEQFLDFRQAYEIGRQTDEYLEQYPGMYTDPRKLNGIDKVDWYNYDQKDKVTSVSEEELITKWLSRLDLSTPEINNYFNGKLTNWQDLMLNNAVQQNYNVSISKKGEDYQYYWSIG
;
A
#
# COMPACT_ATOMS: atom_id res chain seq x y z
N ASN A 1 -24.22 -17.74 -0.69
CA ASN A 1 -23.05 -17.87 -1.56
C ASN A 1 -23.36 -17.21 -2.92
N PRO A 2 -22.51 -16.30 -3.41
CA PRO A 2 -22.71 -15.64 -4.71
C PRO A 2 -22.84 -16.64 -5.89
N ASN A 3 -22.20 -17.78 -5.79
CA ASN A 3 -22.25 -18.84 -6.82
C ASN A 3 -23.64 -19.51 -6.93
N ASP A 4 -24.52 -19.30 -5.96
CA ASP A 4 -25.88 -19.86 -5.94
C ASP A 4 -26.89 -18.92 -6.59
N ILE A 5 -26.50 -17.69 -6.96
CA ILE A 5 -27.38 -16.69 -7.54
C ILE A 5 -27.46 -16.89 -9.05
N ILE A 6 -28.67 -17.00 -9.58
CA ILE A 6 -28.96 -17.03 -11.02
C ILE A 6 -29.18 -15.63 -11.56
N SER A 7 -30.04 -14.83 -10.89
CA SER A 7 -30.34 -13.46 -11.28
C SER A 7 -30.57 -12.56 -10.08
N ILE A 8 -30.29 -11.27 -10.29
CA ILE A 8 -30.64 -10.20 -9.37
C ILE A 8 -31.44 -9.19 -10.17
N ASP A 9 -32.72 -9.06 -9.83
CA ASP A 9 -33.64 -8.14 -10.47
C ASP A 9 -33.95 -6.97 -9.55
N VAL A 10 -33.72 -5.75 -10.06
CA VAL A 10 -33.99 -4.53 -9.29
C VAL A 10 -35.28 -3.90 -9.80
N LEU A 11 -36.35 -4.02 -9.00
CA LEU A 11 -37.67 -3.47 -9.28
C LEU A 11 -37.77 -2.07 -8.73
N LYS A 12 -37.72 -1.07 -9.59
CA LYS A 12 -37.79 0.35 -9.21
C LYS A 12 -39.16 0.97 -9.49
N ASP A 13 -39.95 0.33 -10.34
CA ASP A 13 -41.28 0.85 -10.70
C ASP A 13 -42.34 0.45 -9.70
N ALA A 14 -43.28 1.37 -9.44
CA ALA A 14 -44.36 1.14 -8.51
C ALA A 14 -45.26 -0.04 -8.89
N SER A 15 -45.42 -0.31 -10.20
CA SER A 15 -46.23 -1.42 -10.71
C SER A 15 -45.60 -2.79 -10.42
N SER A 16 -44.32 -2.94 -10.65
CA SER A 16 -43.58 -4.19 -10.37
C SER A 16 -43.35 -4.41 -8.88
N ALA A 17 -43.19 -3.33 -8.12
CA ALA A 17 -42.99 -3.37 -6.67
C ALA A 17 -44.30 -3.61 -5.89
N ALA A 18 -45.49 -3.30 -6.45
CA ALA A 18 -46.79 -3.41 -5.81
C ALA A 18 -47.12 -4.83 -5.29
N VAL A 19 -46.62 -5.87 -5.96
CA VAL A 19 -46.80 -7.27 -5.53
C VAL A 19 -46.19 -7.55 -4.15
N TYR A 20 -45.15 -6.75 -3.75
CA TYR A 20 -44.46 -6.90 -2.47
C TYR A 20 -45.01 -6.00 -1.35
N GLY A 21 -46.13 -5.26 -1.62
CA GLY A 21 -46.83 -4.44 -0.68
C GLY A 21 -46.10 -3.15 -0.26
N ALA A 22 -46.54 -2.54 0.83
CA ALA A 22 -46.05 -1.23 1.28
C ALA A 22 -44.53 -1.17 1.59
N LYS A 23 -43.91 -2.30 1.88
CA LYS A 23 -42.46 -2.37 2.14
C LYS A 23 -41.64 -2.13 0.89
N ALA A 24 -42.23 -2.22 -0.28
CA ALA A 24 -41.57 -2.05 -1.58
C ALA A 24 -41.51 -0.59 -2.06
N ALA A 25 -41.96 0.38 -1.26
CA ALA A 25 -42.03 1.81 -1.61
C ALA A 25 -40.65 2.39 -2.04
N ASN A 26 -39.55 1.84 -1.54
CA ASN A 26 -38.17 2.25 -1.89
C ASN A 26 -37.50 1.37 -2.94
N GLY A 27 -38.27 0.48 -3.61
CA GLY A 27 -37.78 -0.52 -4.54
C GLY A 27 -37.55 -1.88 -3.90
N VAL A 28 -37.44 -2.90 -4.76
CA VAL A 28 -37.22 -4.30 -4.36
C VAL A 28 -36.04 -4.87 -5.11
N ILE A 29 -35.19 -5.59 -4.41
CA ILE A 29 -34.13 -6.43 -5.01
C ILE A 29 -34.60 -7.88 -4.88
N ALA A 30 -34.98 -8.49 -6.02
CA ALA A 30 -35.35 -9.89 -6.08
C ALA A 30 -34.13 -10.73 -6.45
N ILE A 31 -33.75 -11.65 -5.59
CA ILE A 31 -32.62 -12.56 -5.81
C ILE A 31 -33.18 -13.94 -6.10
N THR A 32 -32.90 -14.43 -7.31
CA THR A 32 -33.26 -15.79 -7.72
C THR A 32 -32.04 -16.71 -7.55
N THR A 33 -32.20 -17.73 -6.74
CA THR A 33 -31.15 -18.72 -6.48
C THR A 33 -31.34 -19.98 -7.34
N GLN A 34 -30.27 -20.75 -7.47
CA GLN A 34 -30.28 -22.04 -8.17
C GLN A 34 -31.28 -23.01 -7.54
N LYS A 35 -31.90 -23.79 -8.40
CA LYS A 35 -32.89 -24.81 -8.02
C LYS A 35 -32.42 -26.19 -8.48
N GLY A 36 -33.07 -27.23 -8.03
CA GLY A 36 -32.80 -28.61 -8.45
C GLY A 36 -33.00 -28.78 -9.97
N ILE A 37 -32.10 -29.50 -10.60
CA ILE A 37 -32.14 -29.83 -12.02
C ILE A 37 -32.93 -31.14 -12.20
N ALA A 38 -33.89 -31.14 -13.17
CA ALA A 38 -34.69 -32.32 -13.47
C ALA A 38 -33.80 -33.43 -14.05
N GLY A 39 -33.96 -34.66 -13.57
CA GLY A 39 -33.20 -35.81 -14.02
C GLY A 39 -33.31 -36.99 -13.10
N SER A 40 -32.94 -38.17 -13.59
CA SER A 40 -32.98 -39.42 -12.82
C SER A 40 -31.89 -39.52 -11.74
N LYS A 41 -30.77 -38.78 -11.92
CA LYS A 41 -29.63 -38.80 -11.01
C LYS A 41 -29.36 -37.41 -10.45
N PRO A 42 -28.81 -37.33 -9.18
CA PRO A 42 -28.30 -36.08 -8.68
C PRO A 42 -27.17 -35.54 -9.57
N VAL A 43 -27.16 -34.21 -9.78
CA VAL A 43 -26.08 -33.52 -10.47
C VAL A 43 -25.14 -32.88 -9.41
N ILE A 44 -23.89 -33.23 -9.48
CA ILE A 44 -22.85 -32.67 -8.62
C ILE A 44 -21.97 -31.77 -9.45
N ASN A 45 -21.85 -30.51 -9.04
CA ASN A 45 -20.95 -29.54 -9.66
C ASN A 45 -19.83 -29.18 -8.68
N VAL A 46 -18.61 -29.20 -9.17
CA VAL A 46 -17.43 -28.78 -8.44
C VAL A 46 -16.74 -27.66 -9.21
N ASN A 47 -16.72 -26.49 -8.62
CA ASN A 47 -16.03 -25.35 -9.18
C ASN A 47 -14.86 -24.97 -8.29
N THR A 48 -13.69 -24.82 -8.89
CA THR A 48 -12.50 -24.37 -8.17
C THR A 48 -11.82 -23.30 -9.01
N SER A 49 -11.40 -22.23 -8.36
CA SER A 49 -10.62 -21.18 -9.01
C SER A 49 -9.43 -20.80 -8.15
N TRP A 50 -8.31 -20.58 -8.81
CA TRP A 50 -7.06 -20.16 -8.24
C TRP A 50 -6.60 -18.87 -8.89
N GLY A 51 -6.23 -17.91 -8.09
CA GLY A 51 -5.77 -16.61 -8.56
C GLY A 51 -4.54 -16.16 -7.78
N LEU A 52 -3.65 -15.45 -8.46
CA LEU A 52 -2.56 -14.71 -7.84
C LEU A 52 -2.95 -13.24 -7.77
N VAL A 53 -3.07 -12.73 -6.55
CA VAL A 53 -3.31 -11.31 -6.31
C VAL A 53 -1.97 -10.65 -6.09
N THR A 54 -1.59 -9.76 -7.01
CA THR A 54 -0.36 -8.97 -6.90
C THR A 54 -0.70 -7.54 -6.54
N PRO A 55 0.01 -6.93 -5.60
CA PRO A 55 -0.24 -5.53 -5.26
C PRO A 55 0.11 -4.61 -6.43
N ILE A 56 -0.74 -3.63 -6.67
CA ILE A 56 -0.47 -2.58 -7.65
C ILE A 56 0.52 -1.60 -7.02
N LYS A 57 1.78 -1.62 -7.48
CA LYS A 57 2.78 -0.63 -7.08
C LYS A 57 2.46 0.71 -7.75
N SER A 58 1.74 1.57 -7.05
CA SER A 58 1.25 2.83 -7.61
C SER A 58 2.34 3.89 -7.81
N ARG A 59 3.38 3.90 -6.98
CA ARG A 59 4.48 4.86 -7.07
C ARG A 59 5.81 4.20 -6.71
N LYS A 60 6.84 4.58 -7.46
CA LYS A 60 8.22 4.20 -7.14
C LYS A 60 8.68 4.99 -5.91
N LEU A 61 9.07 4.31 -4.84
CA LEU A 61 9.68 4.98 -3.69
C LEU A 61 11.09 5.49 -4.06
N ARG A 62 11.51 6.55 -3.38
CA ARG A 62 12.89 7.03 -3.49
C ARG A 62 13.84 5.97 -2.90
N ASN A 63 14.97 5.75 -3.56
CA ASN A 63 16.08 5.04 -2.95
C ASN A 63 16.77 5.95 -1.91
N ALA A 64 17.77 5.43 -1.17
CA ALA A 64 18.44 6.20 -0.13
C ALA A 64 19.10 7.48 -0.66
N GLU A 65 19.78 7.41 -1.80
CA GLU A 65 20.44 8.56 -2.40
C GLU A 65 19.42 9.63 -2.77
N GLN A 66 18.37 9.27 -3.48
CA GLN A 66 17.26 10.16 -3.82
C GLN A 66 16.54 10.74 -2.59
N PHE A 67 16.52 9.99 -1.49
CA PHE A 67 15.95 10.48 -0.23
C PHE A 67 16.85 11.54 0.40
N LEU A 68 18.16 11.32 0.44
CA LEU A 68 19.11 12.33 0.95
C LEU A 68 19.13 13.59 0.10
N ASP A 69 19.11 13.45 -1.24
CA ASP A 69 19.01 14.60 -2.15
C ASP A 69 17.71 15.40 -1.89
N PHE A 70 16.61 14.70 -1.68
CA PHE A 70 15.34 15.34 -1.33
C PHE A 70 15.43 16.07 0.01
N ARG A 71 16.02 15.45 1.04
CA ARG A 71 16.19 16.08 2.35
C ARG A 71 17.10 17.31 2.25
N GLN A 72 18.18 17.22 1.50
CA GLN A 72 19.06 18.36 1.24
C GLN A 72 18.31 19.51 0.58
N ALA A 73 17.58 19.25 -0.51
CA ALA A 73 16.81 20.26 -1.20
C ALA A 73 15.72 20.89 -0.30
N TYR A 74 15.09 20.06 0.53
CA TYR A 74 14.08 20.51 1.48
C TYR A 74 14.67 21.46 2.54
N GLU A 75 15.80 21.10 3.14
CA GLU A 75 16.45 21.94 4.16
C GLU A 75 16.98 23.25 3.55
N ILE A 76 17.57 23.22 2.35
CA ILE A 76 17.98 24.43 1.62
C ILE A 76 16.77 25.32 1.36
N GLY A 77 15.65 24.77 0.87
CA GLY A 77 14.45 25.56 0.54
C GLY A 77 13.74 26.21 1.74
N ARG A 78 14.13 25.84 2.97
CA ARG A 78 13.61 26.46 4.21
C ARG A 78 14.46 27.61 4.72
N GLN A 79 15.65 27.80 4.15
CA GLN A 79 16.57 28.85 4.58
C GLN A 79 16.41 30.12 3.76
N THR A 80 16.89 31.22 4.32
CA THR A 80 17.03 32.49 3.58
C THR A 80 18.33 32.49 2.77
N ASP A 81 18.36 33.26 1.70
CA ASP A 81 19.56 33.40 0.89
C ASP A 81 20.74 33.94 1.72
N GLU A 82 20.49 34.90 2.62
CA GLU A 82 21.48 35.46 3.53
C GLU A 82 22.11 34.35 4.43
N TYR A 83 21.30 33.42 4.94
CA TYR A 83 21.79 32.30 5.74
C TYR A 83 22.69 31.35 4.91
N LEU A 84 22.29 31.07 3.67
CA LEU A 84 23.06 30.20 2.80
C LEU A 84 24.36 30.82 2.32
N GLU A 85 24.39 32.16 2.14
CA GLU A 85 25.62 32.91 1.86
C GLU A 85 26.57 32.95 3.08
N GLN A 86 26.03 33.08 4.27
CA GLN A 86 26.82 33.04 5.52
C GLN A 86 27.41 31.66 5.80
N TYR A 87 26.70 30.58 5.47
CA TYR A 87 27.09 29.19 5.73
C TYR A 87 27.10 28.37 4.42
N PRO A 88 28.04 28.65 3.52
CA PRO A 88 28.07 27.99 2.21
C PRO A 88 28.24 26.49 2.36
N GLY A 89 27.46 25.75 1.60
CA GLY A 89 27.49 24.28 1.63
C GLY A 89 27.00 23.63 2.93
N MET A 90 26.27 24.35 3.80
CA MET A 90 25.78 23.86 5.11
C MET A 90 25.14 22.48 5.05
N TYR A 91 24.35 22.21 4.02
CA TYR A 91 23.61 20.97 3.82
C TYR A 91 24.25 20.05 2.78
N THR A 92 25.41 20.41 2.24
CA THR A 92 26.13 19.59 1.25
C THR A 92 26.85 18.42 1.90
N ASP A 93 26.85 17.28 1.25
CA ASP A 93 27.66 16.12 1.66
C ASP A 93 29.13 16.55 1.84
N PRO A 94 29.72 16.35 3.02
CA PRO A 94 31.08 16.81 3.31
C PRO A 94 32.16 16.19 2.40
N ARG A 95 31.84 15.10 1.73
CA ARG A 95 32.74 14.48 0.72
C ARG A 95 32.74 15.24 -0.61
N LYS A 96 31.68 16.02 -0.85
CA LYS A 96 31.46 16.81 -2.09
C LYS A 96 31.72 18.31 -1.88
N LEU A 97 32.17 18.73 -0.69
CA LEU A 97 32.55 20.12 -0.43
C LEU A 97 33.71 20.54 -1.32
N ASN A 98 33.57 21.66 -2.00
CA ASN A 98 34.59 22.20 -2.88
C ASN A 98 34.98 23.62 -2.38
N GLY A 99 36.28 23.81 -2.08
CA GLY A 99 36.80 25.09 -1.64
C GLY A 99 36.42 25.53 -0.21
N ILE A 100 35.79 24.64 0.57
CA ILE A 100 35.41 24.88 1.96
C ILE A 100 36.18 23.94 2.84
N ASP A 101 36.85 24.48 3.89
CA ASP A 101 37.51 23.65 4.90
C ASP A 101 36.49 22.84 5.69
N LYS A 102 36.78 21.56 5.87
CA LYS A 102 35.84 20.63 6.54
C LYS A 102 35.65 20.90 8.03
N VAL A 103 36.70 21.41 8.69
CA VAL A 103 36.62 21.77 10.10
C VAL A 103 35.81 23.04 10.28
N ASP A 104 36.02 24.03 9.42
CA ASP A 104 35.21 25.26 9.41
C ASP A 104 33.75 24.95 9.12
N TRP A 105 33.48 24.11 8.10
CA TRP A 105 32.12 23.64 7.79
C TRP A 105 31.47 22.93 8.97
N TYR A 106 32.17 22.05 9.67
CA TYR A 106 31.66 21.37 10.86
C TYR A 106 31.29 22.36 11.97
N ASN A 107 32.09 23.38 12.14
CA ASN A 107 31.97 24.39 13.18
C ASN A 107 30.89 25.47 12.94
N TYR A 108 30.19 25.46 11.81
CA TYR A 108 29.21 26.51 11.47
C TYR A 108 28.13 26.69 12.55
N ASP A 109 27.69 25.61 13.17
CA ASP A 109 26.63 25.58 14.17
C ASP A 109 27.09 25.02 15.53
N GLN A 110 28.40 25.00 15.78
CA GLN A 110 28.97 24.56 17.03
C GLN A 110 29.25 25.74 17.99
N LYS A 111 28.86 25.56 19.25
CA LYS A 111 29.23 26.50 20.34
C LYS A 111 30.71 26.43 20.63
N ASP A 112 31.22 25.21 20.84
CA ASP A 112 32.60 24.91 21.12
C ASP A 112 33.29 24.45 19.84
N LYS A 113 34.19 25.26 19.32
CA LYS A 113 34.87 24.97 18.06
C LYS A 113 35.92 23.88 18.26
N VAL A 114 35.87 22.91 17.34
CA VAL A 114 36.88 21.85 17.29
C VAL A 114 37.97 22.19 16.29
N THR A 115 39.17 21.62 16.48
CA THR A 115 40.34 21.83 15.62
C THR A 115 40.62 20.68 14.67
N SER A 116 39.97 19.55 14.90
CA SER A 116 40.04 18.36 14.03
C SER A 116 38.71 17.59 14.05
N VAL A 117 38.37 16.97 12.97
CA VAL A 117 37.11 16.20 12.81
C VAL A 117 37.37 14.96 11.99
N SER A 118 36.86 13.84 12.43
CA SER A 118 36.89 12.57 11.68
C SER A 118 35.88 12.57 10.54
N GLU A 119 36.05 11.68 9.57
CA GLU A 119 35.10 11.52 8.45
C GLU A 119 33.71 11.07 8.95
N GLU A 120 33.69 10.20 9.95
CA GLU A 120 32.45 9.71 10.56
C GLU A 120 31.66 10.85 11.25
N GLU A 121 32.35 11.72 11.99
CA GLU A 121 31.74 12.89 12.61
C GLU A 121 31.20 13.87 11.57
N LEU A 122 31.93 14.10 10.48
CA LEU A 122 31.46 14.94 9.37
C LEU A 122 30.17 14.39 8.74
N ILE A 123 30.14 13.09 8.46
CA ILE A 123 28.95 12.43 7.87
C ILE A 123 27.78 12.48 8.86
N THR A 124 28.04 12.17 10.13
CA THR A 124 27.02 12.23 11.20
C THR A 124 26.43 13.63 11.30
N LYS A 125 27.28 14.67 11.27
CA LYS A 125 26.85 16.07 11.31
C LYS A 125 26.00 16.43 10.11
N TRP A 126 26.42 16.03 8.91
CA TRP A 126 25.65 16.25 7.70
C TRP A 126 24.26 15.62 7.76
N LEU A 127 24.18 14.33 8.13
CA LEU A 127 22.90 13.63 8.25
C LEU A 127 22.00 14.27 9.32
N SER A 128 22.58 14.74 10.43
CA SER A 128 21.83 15.49 11.45
C SER A 128 21.28 16.82 10.94
N ARG A 129 22.04 17.54 10.11
CA ARG A 129 21.58 18.78 9.45
C ARG A 129 20.47 18.53 8.43
N LEU A 130 20.43 17.33 7.85
CA LEU A 130 19.32 16.88 7.03
C LEU A 130 18.11 16.41 7.86
N ASP A 131 18.14 16.61 9.19
CA ASP A 131 17.09 16.22 10.13
C ASP A 131 16.79 14.72 10.12
N LEU A 132 17.84 13.88 9.98
CA LEU A 132 17.75 12.46 10.18
C LEU A 132 17.84 12.12 11.67
N SER A 133 16.99 11.21 12.10
CA SER A 133 17.00 10.68 13.47
C SER A 133 18.20 9.75 13.70
N THR A 134 18.57 9.56 14.97
CA THR A 134 19.67 8.65 15.35
C THR A 134 19.54 7.24 14.76
N PRO A 135 18.35 6.58 14.74
CA PRO A 135 18.19 5.28 14.08
C PRO A 135 18.45 5.31 12.58
N GLU A 136 18.07 6.40 11.88
CA GLU A 136 18.32 6.57 10.45
C GLU A 136 19.80 6.74 10.15
N ILE A 137 20.49 7.54 10.96
CA ILE A 137 21.95 7.72 10.88
C ILE A 137 22.68 6.38 11.11
N ASN A 138 22.29 5.62 12.13
CA ASN A 138 22.85 4.30 12.37
C ASN A 138 22.59 3.32 11.21
N ASN A 139 21.39 3.37 10.62
CA ASN A 139 21.07 2.55 9.46
C ASN A 139 21.88 2.96 8.22
N TYR A 140 22.14 4.25 8.04
CA TYR A 140 22.99 4.74 6.96
C TYR A 140 24.41 4.14 7.06
N PHE A 141 25.05 4.20 8.23
CA PHE A 141 26.39 3.62 8.45
C PHE A 141 26.40 2.09 8.30
N ASN A 142 25.32 1.42 8.69
CA ASN A 142 25.18 -0.03 8.54
C ASN A 142 24.74 -0.47 7.12
N GLY A 143 24.56 0.44 6.18
CA GLY A 143 24.06 0.14 4.84
C GLY A 143 22.66 -0.47 4.81
N LYS A 144 21.87 -0.29 5.87
CA LYS A 144 20.52 -0.83 5.99
C LYS A 144 19.50 0.10 5.35
N LEU A 145 18.94 -0.34 4.24
CA LEU A 145 17.86 0.33 3.53
C LEU A 145 16.61 -0.54 3.58
N THR A 146 15.53 0.02 4.07
CA THR A 146 14.25 -0.69 4.12
C THR A 146 13.36 -0.20 2.99
N ASN A 147 13.05 -1.08 2.05
CA ASN A 147 11.99 -0.86 1.08
C ASN A 147 10.65 -1.22 1.72
N TRP A 148 9.97 -0.24 2.26
CA TRP A 148 8.68 -0.43 2.92
C TRP A 148 7.60 -1.02 2.02
N GLN A 149 7.63 -0.75 0.71
CA GLN A 149 6.69 -1.36 -0.22
C GLN A 149 6.90 -2.87 -0.33
N ASP A 150 8.14 -3.31 -0.46
CA ASP A 150 8.44 -4.74 -0.57
C ASP A 150 8.21 -5.48 0.76
N LEU A 151 8.32 -4.76 1.88
CA LEU A 151 8.01 -5.31 3.19
C LEU A 151 6.51 -5.46 3.44
N MET A 152 5.70 -4.50 3.01
CA MET A 152 4.26 -4.45 3.28
C MET A 152 3.40 -5.08 2.19
N LEU A 153 3.87 -5.10 0.94
CA LEU A 153 3.11 -5.53 -0.21
C LEU A 153 3.62 -6.88 -0.71
N ASN A 154 2.93 -7.93 -0.32
CA ASN A 154 3.24 -9.30 -0.75
C ASN A 154 2.18 -9.82 -1.73
N ASN A 155 2.60 -10.73 -2.60
CA ASN A 155 1.67 -11.49 -3.41
C ASN A 155 0.85 -12.42 -2.52
N ALA A 156 -0.44 -12.51 -2.79
CA ALA A 156 -1.34 -13.42 -2.10
C ALA A 156 -1.95 -14.42 -3.08
N VAL A 157 -2.18 -15.64 -2.63
CA VAL A 157 -2.91 -16.65 -3.39
C VAL A 157 -4.37 -16.59 -2.95
N GLN A 158 -5.25 -16.41 -3.91
CA GLN A 158 -6.69 -16.51 -3.71
C GLN A 158 -7.16 -17.87 -4.22
N GLN A 159 -7.91 -18.56 -3.39
CA GLN A 159 -8.47 -19.87 -3.72
C GLN A 159 -9.95 -19.84 -3.41
N ASN A 160 -10.77 -20.29 -4.36
CA ASN A 160 -12.19 -20.46 -4.15
C ASN A 160 -12.57 -21.89 -4.52
N TYR A 161 -13.31 -22.52 -3.65
CA TYR A 161 -13.85 -23.86 -3.83
C TYR A 161 -15.36 -23.76 -3.66
N ASN A 162 -16.11 -24.36 -4.58
CA ASN A 162 -17.55 -24.47 -4.46
C ASN A 162 -17.99 -25.84 -4.92
N VAL A 163 -18.77 -26.51 -4.09
CA VAL A 163 -19.37 -27.81 -4.39
C VAL A 163 -20.87 -27.66 -4.24
N SER A 164 -21.61 -28.09 -5.24
CA SER A 164 -23.08 -28.11 -5.17
C SER A 164 -23.64 -29.47 -5.62
N ILE A 165 -24.75 -29.84 -5.03
CA ILE A 165 -25.54 -31.01 -5.41
C ILE A 165 -26.98 -30.58 -5.61
N SER A 166 -27.57 -31.01 -6.70
CA SER A 166 -28.95 -30.66 -7.03
C SER A 166 -29.71 -31.83 -7.66
N LYS A 167 -31.00 -31.91 -7.39
CA LYS A 167 -31.89 -32.85 -8.03
C LYS A 167 -33.34 -32.32 -7.97
N LYS A 168 -34.10 -32.65 -9.02
CA LYS A 168 -35.56 -32.48 -9.05
C LYS A 168 -36.21 -33.79 -9.50
N GLY A 169 -36.98 -34.38 -8.62
CA GLY A 169 -37.87 -35.50 -8.91
C GLY A 169 -39.31 -35.02 -9.21
N GLU A 170 -40.26 -35.90 -9.24
CA GLU A 170 -41.70 -35.57 -9.46
C GLU A 170 -42.26 -34.80 -8.28
N ASP A 171 -42.00 -35.24 -7.03
CA ASP A 171 -42.55 -34.68 -5.80
C ASP A 171 -41.55 -33.95 -4.93
N TYR A 172 -40.28 -33.88 -5.33
CA TYR A 172 -39.23 -33.24 -4.51
C TYR A 172 -38.23 -32.50 -5.38
N GLN A 173 -37.62 -31.42 -4.77
CA GLN A 173 -36.55 -30.66 -5.38
C GLN A 173 -35.60 -30.19 -4.26
N TYR A 174 -34.31 -30.37 -4.48
CA TYR A 174 -33.30 -29.84 -3.60
C TYR A 174 -32.11 -29.27 -4.35
N TYR A 175 -31.51 -28.30 -3.75
CA TYR A 175 -30.22 -27.71 -4.13
C TYR A 175 -29.43 -27.49 -2.83
N TRP A 176 -28.23 -27.96 -2.82
CA TRP A 176 -27.29 -27.83 -1.71
C TRP A 176 -25.97 -27.32 -2.22
N SER A 177 -25.35 -26.33 -1.54
CA SER A 177 -24.03 -25.84 -1.89
C SER A 177 -23.21 -25.56 -0.63
N ILE A 178 -21.88 -25.67 -0.79
CA ILE A 178 -20.86 -25.29 0.17
C ILE A 178 -19.73 -24.62 -0.59
N GLY A 179 -19.28 -23.49 -0.06
CA GLY A 179 -18.18 -22.74 -0.64
C GLY A 179 -17.43 -21.94 0.40
#